data_5122f8552d5510a5918ad18c84a6b30c
#
_entry.id   5122f8552d5510a5918ad18c84a6b30c
#
_cell.length_a   1.000
_cell.length_b   1.000
_cell.length_c   1.000
_cell.angle_alpha   90.00
_cell.angle_beta   90.00
_cell.angle_gamma   90.00
#
_symmetry.space_group_name_H-M   'P 1'
#
loop_
_entity.id
_entity.type
_entity.pdbx_description
1 polymer ?
#
loop_
_entity_poly.entity_id
_entity_poly.type
_entity_poly.pdbx_seq_one_letter_code
_entity_poly.pdbx_strand_id
1 'polypeptide(L)'
;MSSLWNNRISISIFGESHGPAIGVVMDNLPPGEYINVEELGRFMARRAPKKDGTTTMRSEKDLPQIMSGMYNDKTTGTPLCAFIQNTDTRSQDYSNISKLARPGHADYTGAVRYKGFNDIRGGGHFSGRLTAPLVFAGAVCAQILERRGIYTGSHIAEIHDIKDKEFDRTNVSKDDILDIRYKKFPVIDDAQGEKMFDDIQKARKGCESLGGIIECACVNVPAGIGSPIFDGLENTLAQLIFGIPAVKGLEFGAGFLTAKMVGSQNNDDFYIDERGHVKTKTNNHGGILGGISSGMPITLRVAIKPTPSISQPQDTIDYGNMYNDVLNVKGRHDPCIVPRAVPCVEAAVNIGILSHMLDYPNFA
;
A
#
# COMPACT_ATOMS: atom_id res chain seq x y z
N MET A 1 3.65 10.38 -17.76
CA MET A 1 2.51 9.51 -17.85
C MET A 1 2.54 8.50 -16.74
N SER A 2 1.43 8.09 -16.32
CA SER A 2 0.83 7.76 -15.05
C SER A 2 1.29 6.51 -14.30
N SER A 3 2.08 5.61 -14.85
CA SER A 3 2.55 4.40 -14.17
C SER A 3 4.05 4.41 -13.93
N LEU A 4 4.63 5.58 -14.07
CA LEU A 4 6.01 5.91 -13.71
C LEU A 4 6.00 6.86 -12.52
N TRP A 5 6.60 6.42 -11.43
CA TRP A 5 6.99 7.28 -10.31
C TRP A 5 8.50 7.51 -10.39
N ASN A 6 8.93 8.74 -10.19
CA ASN A 6 10.32 9.13 -10.33
C ASN A 6 10.72 10.08 -9.21
N ASN A 7 11.73 9.69 -8.45
CA ASN A 7 12.46 10.47 -7.47
C ASN A 7 13.92 10.01 -7.57
N ARG A 8 14.67 9.78 -6.47
CA ARG A 8 16.01 9.17 -6.52
C ARG A 8 15.97 7.74 -7.05
N ILE A 9 14.92 7.00 -6.69
CA ILE A 9 14.58 5.72 -7.33
C ILE A 9 13.47 5.97 -8.34
N SER A 10 13.52 5.32 -9.49
CA SER A 10 12.44 5.32 -10.47
C SER A 10 11.74 3.98 -10.47
N ILE A 11 10.40 4.00 -10.56
CA ILE A 11 9.57 2.80 -10.61
C ILE A 11 8.58 2.93 -11.75
N SER A 12 8.60 1.98 -12.69
CA SER A 12 7.61 1.86 -13.76
C SER A 12 6.83 0.57 -13.59
N ILE A 13 5.51 0.66 -13.35
CA ILE A 13 4.61 -0.49 -13.25
C ILE A 13 3.90 -0.68 -14.59
N PHE A 14 3.88 -1.90 -15.11
CA PHE A 14 3.29 -2.24 -16.40
C PHE A 14 2.39 -3.48 -16.32
N GLY A 15 1.61 -3.68 -17.37
CA GLY A 15 0.70 -4.81 -17.55
C GLY A 15 -0.73 -4.51 -17.11
N GLU A 16 -1.58 -5.51 -17.23
CA GLU A 16 -3.02 -5.44 -17.01
C GLU A 16 -3.53 -6.70 -16.33
N SER A 17 -4.62 -6.59 -15.58
CA SER A 17 -5.16 -7.67 -14.75
C SER A 17 -5.38 -8.99 -15.50
N HIS A 18 -5.79 -8.91 -16.77
CA HIS A 18 -6.08 -10.06 -17.63
C HIS A 18 -5.15 -10.13 -18.86
N GLY A 19 -4.09 -9.32 -18.87
CA GLY A 19 -2.97 -9.47 -19.79
C GLY A 19 -2.09 -10.68 -19.43
N PRO A 20 -1.05 -10.99 -20.22
CA PRO A 20 -0.16 -12.13 -19.99
C PRO A 20 0.57 -12.05 -18.64
N ALA A 21 0.98 -10.87 -18.27
CA ALA A 21 1.73 -10.60 -17.03
C ALA A 21 1.55 -9.15 -16.59
N ILE A 22 1.91 -8.90 -15.33
CA ILE A 22 2.14 -7.58 -14.73
C ILE A 22 3.56 -7.50 -14.23
N GLY A 23 4.15 -6.33 -14.16
CA GLY A 23 5.53 -6.23 -13.71
C GLY A 23 5.96 -4.83 -13.29
N VAL A 24 7.22 -4.73 -12.90
CA VAL A 24 7.87 -3.49 -12.50
C VAL A 24 9.29 -3.43 -13.05
N VAL A 25 9.70 -2.23 -13.40
CA VAL A 25 11.10 -1.86 -13.60
C VAL A 25 11.45 -0.85 -12.52
N MET A 26 12.50 -1.14 -11.76
CA MET A 26 13.10 -0.24 -10.77
C MET A 26 14.45 0.21 -11.29
N ASP A 27 14.75 1.48 -11.20
CA ASP A 27 16.04 2.04 -11.58
C ASP A 27 16.65 2.85 -10.44
N ASN A 28 17.98 3.06 -10.50
CA ASN A 28 18.77 3.76 -9.48
C ASN A 28 18.81 3.07 -8.11
N LEU A 29 18.66 1.74 -8.06
CA LEU A 29 18.96 1.00 -6.82
C LEU A 29 20.48 0.98 -6.58
N PRO A 30 20.94 1.11 -5.32
CA PRO A 30 22.37 0.97 -5.01
C PRO A 30 22.90 -0.40 -5.46
N PRO A 31 24.09 -0.48 -6.06
CA PRO A 31 24.70 -1.75 -6.44
C PRO A 31 25.21 -2.50 -5.18
N GLY A 32 25.24 -3.83 -5.27
CA GLY A 32 25.81 -4.69 -4.23
C GLY A 32 24.89 -5.01 -3.06
N GLU A 33 23.65 -4.52 -3.04
CA GLU A 33 22.67 -4.83 -2.01
C GLU A 33 22.20 -6.29 -2.12
N TYR A 34 22.35 -7.05 -1.04
CA TYR A 34 21.89 -8.44 -0.99
C TYR A 34 20.37 -8.51 -0.90
N ILE A 35 19.74 -9.33 -1.72
CA ILE A 35 18.30 -9.56 -1.72
C ILE A 35 18.02 -11.04 -1.51
N ASN A 36 17.42 -11.38 -0.38
CA ASN A 36 16.95 -12.72 -0.09
C ASN A 36 15.61 -12.96 -0.82
N VAL A 37 15.63 -13.83 -1.83
CA VAL A 37 14.46 -14.10 -2.67
C VAL A 37 13.33 -14.80 -1.89
N GLU A 38 13.67 -15.62 -0.87
CA GLU A 38 12.66 -16.27 -0.02
C GLU A 38 11.92 -15.26 0.86
N GLU A 39 12.64 -14.31 1.46
CA GLU A 39 12.03 -13.23 2.25
C GLU A 39 11.18 -12.32 1.39
N LEU A 40 11.64 -12.00 0.18
CA LEU A 40 10.87 -11.28 -0.81
C LEU A 40 9.56 -12.02 -1.12
N GLY A 41 9.63 -13.34 -1.36
CA GLY A 41 8.46 -14.17 -1.57
C GLY A 41 7.50 -14.18 -0.38
N ARG A 42 8.02 -14.24 0.86
CA ARG A 42 7.20 -14.14 2.09
C ARG A 42 6.50 -12.80 2.22
N PHE A 43 7.18 -11.70 1.91
CA PHE A 43 6.59 -10.37 1.93
C PHE A 43 5.44 -10.27 0.90
N MET A 44 5.67 -10.73 -0.33
CA MET A 44 4.67 -10.73 -1.39
C MET A 44 3.45 -11.62 -1.08
N ALA A 45 3.66 -12.76 -0.43
CA ALA A 45 2.59 -13.69 -0.04
C ALA A 45 1.55 -13.06 0.91
N ARG A 46 1.92 -12.00 1.65
CA ARG A 46 0.99 -11.25 2.52
C ARG A 46 -0.09 -10.53 1.70
N ARG A 47 0.23 -10.11 0.47
CA ARG A 47 -0.71 -9.48 -0.45
C ARG A 47 -1.55 -10.48 -1.22
N ALA A 48 -1.02 -11.67 -1.50
CA ALA A 48 -1.69 -12.68 -2.30
C ALA A 48 -3.06 -13.07 -1.72
N PRO A 49 -4.03 -13.47 -2.56
CA PRO A 49 -5.32 -13.97 -2.07
C PRO A 49 -5.15 -15.16 -1.14
N LYS A 50 -5.87 -15.17 -0.02
CA LYS A 50 -5.87 -16.25 0.96
C LYS A 50 -7.21 -16.98 0.91
N LYS A 51 -7.21 -18.31 1.04
CA LYS A 51 -8.46 -19.12 1.11
C LYS A 51 -9.05 -19.11 2.53
N ASP A 52 -9.18 -17.94 3.15
CA ASP A 52 -9.64 -17.80 4.53
C ASP A 52 -11.00 -17.10 4.65
N GLY A 53 -11.62 -16.77 3.53
CA GLY A 53 -12.93 -16.11 3.51
C GLY A 53 -12.86 -14.57 3.59
N THR A 54 -11.71 -13.97 3.82
CA THR A 54 -11.54 -12.51 3.77
C THR A 54 -11.29 -12.00 2.35
N THR A 55 -10.87 -12.89 1.45
CA THR A 55 -10.47 -12.55 0.09
C THR A 55 -11.19 -13.36 -0.95
N THR A 56 -11.02 -12.98 -2.22
CA THR A 56 -11.51 -13.70 -3.40
C THR A 56 -11.00 -15.15 -3.44
N MET A 57 -11.75 -16.04 -4.09
CA MET A 57 -11.36 -17.43 -4.31
C MET A 57 -10.33 -17.61 -5.46
N ARG A 58 -9.76 -16.53 -6.00
CA ARG A 58 -8.66 -16.61 -6.97
C ARG A 58 -7.45 -17.26 -6.33
N SER A 59 -6.69 -18.04 -7.10
CA SER A 59 -5.47 -18.70 -6.66
C SER A 59 -4.29 -18.23 -7.50
N GLU A 60 -3.72 -17.10 -7.10
CA GLU A 60 -2.50 -16.55 -7.72
C GLU A 60 -1.40 -16.49 -6.68
N LYS A 61 -0.28 -17.13 -6.96
CA LYS A 61 0.85 -17.23 -6.02
C LYS A 61 1.73 -15.98 -6.00
N ASP A 62 1.52 -15.02 -6.93
CA ASP A 62 2.32 -13.79 -7.07
C ASP A 62 3.84 -14.04 -7.11
N LEU A 63 4.27 -15.11 -7.77
CA LEU A 63 5.69 -15.48 -7.86
C LEU A 63 6.38 -14.59 -8.89
N PRO A 64 7.33 -13.73 -8.48
CA PRO A 64 8.04 -12.87 -9.39
C PRO A 64 9.12 -13.64 -10.15
N GLN A 65 9.30 -13.30 -11.43
CA GLN A 65 10.43 -13.72 -12.24
C GLN A 65 11.32 -12.49 -12.45
N ILE A 66 12.53 -12.53 -11.90
CA ILE A 66 13.50 -11.44 -12.02
C ILE A 66 14.26 -11.63 -13.33
N MET A 67 14.24 -10.61 -14.18
CA MET A 67 14.81 -10.66 -15.54
C MET A 67 16.13 -9.94 -15.66
N SER A 68 16.39 -8.94 -14.82
CA SER A 68 17.62 -8.13 -14.85
C SER A 68 17.82 -7.43 -13.51
N GLY A 69 18.98 -6.79 -13.35
CA GLY A 69 19.28 -5.95 -12.18
C GLY A 69 19.75 -6.71 -10.95
N MET A 70 19.91 -8.05 -11.04
CA MET A 70 20.48 -8.89 -9.97
C MET A 70 21.52 -9.86 -10.51
N TYR A 71 22.57 -10.08 -9.72
CA TYR A 71 23.60 -11.08 -9.96
C TYR A 71 24.12 -11.62 -8.61
N ASN A 72 24.18 -12.95 -8.44
CA ASN A 72 24.54 -13.62 -7.20
C ASN A 72 23.81 -13.02 -5.97
N ASP A 73 22.47 -12.94 -6.05
CA ASP A 73 21.59 -12.40 -5.01
C ASP A 73 21.84 -10.93 -4.62
N LYS A 74 22.58 -10.19 -5.44
CA LYS A 74 22.88 -8.79 -5.20
C LYS A 74 22.38 -7.91 -6.35
N THR A 75 21.96 -6.70 -6.00
CA THR A 75 21.63 -5.67 -7.00
C THR A 75 22.87 -5.30 -7.80
N THR A 76 22.72 -5.08 -9.10
CA THR A 76 23.82 -4.69 -9.98
C THR A 76 23.96 -3.18 -10.15
N GLY A 77 22.95 -2.40 -9.73
CA GLY A 77 22.86 -0.97 -10.02
C GLY A 77 22.28 -0.65 -11.41
N THR A 78 22.08 -1.66 -12.27
CA THR A 78 21.34 -1.53 -13.52
C THR A 78 19.84 -1.75 -13.28
N PRO A 79 18.94 -1.40 -14.22
CA PRO A 79 17.50 -1.56 -14.01
C PRO A 79 17.12 -2.98 -13.58
N LEU A 80 16.46 -3.08 -12.41
CA LEU A 80 15.91 -4.32 -11.89
C LEU A 80 14.50 -4.49 -12.48
N CYS A 81 14.34 -5.51 -13.30
CA CYS A 81 13.06 -5.85 -13.93
C CYS A 81 12.52 -7.16 -13.36
N ALA A 82 11.27 -7.15 -12.93
CA ALA A 82 10.56 -8.36 -12.52
C ALA A 82 9.13 -8.35 -13.09
N PHE A 83 8.63 -9.53 -13.45
CA PHE A 83 7.24 -9.70 -13.84
C PHE A 83 6.60 -10.89 -13.12
N ILE A 84 5.28 -10.87 -13.06
CA ILE A 84 4.43 -11.88 -12.44
C ILE A 84 3.41 -12.32 -13.48
N GLN A 85 3.41 -13.61 -13.82
CA GLN A 85 2.44 -14.16 -14.77
C GLN A 85 1.02 -14.14 -14.20
N ASN A 86 0.04 -13.82 -15.01
CA ASN A 86 -1.38 -13.95 -14.67
C ASN A 86 -1.85 -15.35 -15.04
N THR A 87 -2.15 -16.18 -14.06
CA THR A 87 -2.47 -17.61 -14.25
C THR A 87 -3.97 -17.94 -14.08
N ASP A 88 -4.74 -17.12 -13.38
CA ASP A 88 -6.19 -17.33 -13.13
C ASP A 88 -7.01 -16.18 -13.77
N THR A 89 -6.98 -16.09 -15.10
CA THR A 89 -7.73 -15.09 -15.88
C THR A 89 -8.98 -15.71 -16.49
N ARG A 90 -10.18 -15.31 -16.05
CA ARG A 90 -11.46 -15.72 -16.61
C ARG A 90 -12.14 -14.54 -17.30
N SER A 91 -11.85 -14.36 -18.59
CA SER A 91 -12.35 -13.23 -19.38
C SER A 91 -13.86 -13.20 -19.55
N GLN A 92 -14.54 -14.34 -19.42
CA GLN A 92 -16.01 -14.47 -19.61
C GLN A 92 -16.82 -13.76 -18.51
N ASP A 93 -16.24 -13.56 -17.31
CA ASP A 93 -16.91 -12.91 -16.17
C ASP A 93 -17.18 -11.41 -16.41
N TYR A 94 -16.63 -10.81 -17.46
CA TYR A 94 -16.67 -9.37 -17.72
C TYR A 94 -17.36 -8.94 -19.02
N SER A 95 -17.92 -9.90 -19.80
CA SER A 95 -18.58 -9.60 -21.07
C SER A 95 -19.82 -8.69 -20.93
N ASN A 96 -20.51 -8.76 -19.78
CA ASN A 96 -21.69 -7.95 -19.48
C ASN A 96 -21.36 -6.53 -18.97
N ILE A 97 -20.09 -6.23 -18.72
CA ILE A 97 -19.64 -4.97 -18.10
C ILE A 97 -18.97 -4.06 -19.14
N SER A 98 -18.82 -4.49 -20.37
CA SER A 98 -18.02 -3.79 -21.40
C SER A 98 -18.47 -2.36 -21.69
N LYS A 99 -19.73 -2.02 -21.37
CA LYS A 99 -20.32 -0.69 -21.59
C LYS A 99 -20.96 -0.09 -20.34
N LEU A 100 -21.09 -0.87 -19.25
CA LEU A 100 -21.65 -0.42 -18.00
C LEU A 100 -20.54 0.01 -17.03
N ALA A 101 -20.65 1.21 -16.49
CA ALA A 101 -19.69 1.72 -15.53
C ALA A 101 -20.00 1.18 -14.13
N ARG A 102 -19.08 0.41 -13.51
CA ARG A 102 -19.24 0.04 -12.11
C ARG A 102 -19.18 1.29 -11.23
N PRO A 103 -20.18 1.56 -10.38
CA PRO A 103 -20.15 2.67 -9.44
C PRO A 103 -18.88 2.57 -8.56
N GLY A 104 -18.17 3.68 -8.39
CA GLY A 104 -16.95 3.74 -7.60
C GLY A 104 -15.70 3.09 -8.23
N HIS A 105 -15.77 2.55 -9.45
CA HIS A 105 -14.62 2.05 -10.22
C HIS A 105 -14.20 3.01 -11.33
N ALA A 106 -13.01 2.79 -11.92
CA ALA A 106 -12.45 3.63 -12.96
C ALA A 106 -12.95 3.29 -14.39
N ASP A 107 -14.02 2.53 -14.55
CA ASP A 107 -14.49 2.05 -15.86
C ASP A 107 -14.84 3.23 -16.79
N TYR A 108 -15.67 4.16 -16.32
CA TYR A 108 -16.05 5.35 -17.08
C TYR A 108 -14.85 6.29 -17.33
N THR A 109 -14.14 6.65 -16.27
CA THR A 109 -13.01 7.59 -16.37
C THR A 109 -11.87 7.03 -17.22
N GLY A 110 -11.63 5.73 -17.15
CA GLY A 110 -10.69 5.02 -18.00
C GLY A 110 -11.10 5.03 -19.47
N ALA A 111 -12.37 4.72 -19.76
CA ALA A 111 -12.91 4.76 -21.11
C ALA A 111 -12.77 6.16 -21.74
N VAL A 112 -13.11 7.21 -21.00
CA VAL A 112 -12.95 8.61 -21.44
C VAL A 112 -11.47 8.94 -21.67
N ARG A 113 -10.61 8.65 -20.70
CA ARG A 113 -9.17 8.98 -20.73
C ARG A 113 -8.46 8.31 -21.91
N TYR A 114 -8.76 7.04 -22.16
CA TYR A 114 -8.11 6.24 -23.20
C TYR A 114 -8.95 6.05 -24.45
N LYS A 115 -10.05 6.84 -24.60
CA LYS A 115 -10.91 6.83 -25.77
C LYS A 115 -11.47 5.44 -26.12
N GLY A 116 -11.73 4.62 -25.09
CA GLY A 116 -12.24 3.27 -25.21
C GLY A 116 -11.21 2.21 -25.61
N PHE A 117 -9.91 2.55 -25.72
CA PHE A 117 -8.85 1.60 -26.08
C PHE A 117 -8.18 0.91 -24.87
N ASN A 118 -8.60 1.20 -23.64
CA ASN A 118 -8.08 0.52 -22.47
C ASN A 118 -8.61 -0.92 -22.35
N ASP A 119 -7.79 -1.84 -21.83
CA ASP A 119 -8.29 -3.17 -21.48
C ASP A 119 -9.21 -3.08 -20.26
N ILE A 120 -10.48 -3.42 -20.44
CA ILE A 120 -11.51 -3.38 -19.41
C ILE A 120 -11.59 -4.66 -18.58
N ARG A 121 -10.97 -5.77 -19.05
CA ARG A 121 -11.04 -7.08 -18.43
C ARG A 121 -10.45 -7.05 -17.03
N GLY A 122 -11.24 -7.39 -16.01
CA GLY A 122 -10.80 -7.38 -14.61
C GLY A 122 -10.37 -6.02 -14.07
N GLY A 123 -10.77 -4.92 -14.76
CA GLY A 123 -10.37 -3.55 -14.45
C GLY A 123 -9.03 -3.13 -15.08
N GLY A 124 -8.41 -4.01 -15.90
CA GLY A 124 -7.21 -3.71 -16.65
C GLY A 124 -6.07 -3.18 -15.79
N HIS A 125 -5.53 -2.04 -16.18
CA HIS A 125 -4.46 -1.34 -15.45
C HIS A 125 -4.95 -0.63 -14.16
N PHE A 126 -6.27 -0.47 -13.96
CA PHE A 126 -6.85 0.09 -12.73
C PHE A 126 -7.12 -0.97 -11.64
N SER A 127 -6.83 -2.21 -11.93
CA SER A 127 -7.06 -3.33 -11.01
C SER A 127 -6.13 -3.28 -9.80
N GLY A 128 -6.63 -3.68 -8.62
CA GLY A 128 -5.80 -3.93 -7.45
C GLY A 128 -4.71 -5.00 -7.68
N ARG A 129 -4.78 -5.77 -8.78
CA ARG A 129 -3.74 -6.71 -9.21
C ARG A 129 -2.38 -6.02 -9.41
N LEU A 130 -2.39 -4.76 -9.87
CA LEU A 130 -1.18 -3.95 -10.13
C LEU A 130 -0.43 -3.56 -8.85
N THR A 131 -0.99 -3.84 -7.67
CA THR A 131 -0.25 -3.69 -6.41
C THR A 131 0.80 -4.79 -6.20
N ALA A 132 0.74 -5.94 -6.90
CA ALA A 132 1.75 -6.98 -6.73
C ALA A 132 3.15 -6.54 -7.19
N PRO A 133 3.34 -5.92 -8.37
CA PRO A 133 4.63 -5.30 -8.74
C PRO A 133 5.08 -4.19 -7.78
N LEU A 134 4.15 -3.37 -7.24
CA LEU A 134 4.47 -2.37 -6.22
C LEU A 134 5.01 -3.03 -4.94
N VAL A 135 4.37 -4.11 -4.48
CA VAL A 135 4.80 -4.86 -3.30
C VAL A 135 6.16 -5.54 -3.52
N PHE A 136 6.44 -6.03 -4.74
CA PHE A 136 7.78 -6.51 -5.09
C PHE A 136 8.83 -5.41 -4.90
N ALA A 137 8.59 -4.22 -5.48
CA ALA A 137 9.50 -3.09 -5.36
C ALA A 137 9.72 -2.68 -3.89
N GLY A 138 8.63 -2.60 -3.11
CA GLY A 138 8.69 -2.29 -1.69
C GLY A 138 9.41 -3.35 -0.86
N ALA A 139 9.29 -4.64 -1.21
CA ALA A 139 9.99 -5.72 -0.54
C ALA A 139 11.52 -5.66 -0.77
N VAL A 140 11.96 -5.29 -1.98
CA VAL A 140 13.37 -5.01 -2.27
C VAL A 140 13.87 -3.85 -1.41
N CYS A 141 13.13 -2.74 -1.39
CA CYS A 141 13.49 -1.56 -0.58
C CYS A 141 13.50 -1.87 0.92
N ALA A 142 12.53 -2.67 1.41
CA ALA A 142 12.47 -3.09 2.82
C ALA A 142 13.74 -3.81 3.26
N GLN A 143 14.22 -4.78 2.48
CA GLN A 143 15.44 -5.51 2.82
C GLN A 143 16.68 -4.63 2.85
N ILE A 144 16.76 -3.64 1.95
CA ILE A 144 17.84 -2.66 1.94
C ILE A 144 17.81 -1.79 3.21
N LEU A 145 16.62 -1.31 3.61
CA LEU A 145 16.41 -0.51 4.82
C LEU A 145 16.65 -1.30 6.10
N GLU A 146 16.15 -2.53 6.17
CA GLU A 146 16.27 -3.39 7.37
C GLU A 146 17.72 -3.73 7.70
N ARG A 147 18.60 -3.89 6.70
CA ARG A 147 20.05 -4.03 6.93
C ARG A 147 20.69 -2.78 7.52
N ARG A 148 20.05 -1.64 7.39
CA ARG A 148 20.44 -0.36 8.01
C ARG A 148 19.71 -0.09 9.32
N GLY A 149 18.96 -1.09 9.83
CA GLY A 149 18.22 -1.00 11.08
C GLY A 149 16.92 -0.21 11.00
N ILE A 150 16.43 0.13 9.81
CA ILE A 150 15.17 0.85 9.58
C ILE A 150 14.07 -0.17 9.26
N TYR A 151 12.98 -0.14 9.99
CA TYR A 151 11.89 -1.12 9.88
C TYR A 151 10.56 -0.42 9.65
N THR A 152 9.78 -0.94 8.71
CA THR A 152 8.42 -0.48 8.42
C THR A 152 7.43 -1.61 8.67
N GLY A 153 6.34 -1.32 9.34
CA GLY A 153 5.23 -2.25 9.52
C GLY A 153 3.90 -1.55 9.64
N SER A 154 2.87 -2.30 9.31
CA SER A 154 1.50 -1.80 9.33
C SER A 154 0.55 -2.83 9.92
N HIS A 155 -0.54 -2.33 10.49
CA HIS A 155 -1.65 -3.16 10.93
C HIS A 155 -3.00 -2.58 10.47
N ILE A 156 -4.03 -3.40 10.61
CA ILE A 156 -5.40 -2.98 10.36
C ILE A 156 -5.87 -2.22 11.60
N ALA A 157 -5.93 -0.90 11.53
CA ALA A 157 -6.38 -0.06 12.63
C ALA A 157 -7.91 -0.04 12.77
N GLU A 158 -8.64 -0.18 11.65
CA GLU A 158 -10.10 -0.17 11.67
C GLU A 158 -10.66 -0.93 10.47
N ILE A 159 -11.72 -1.71 10.67
CA ILE A 159 -12.60 -2.20 9.62
C ILE A 159 -14.03 -1.81 9.97
N HIS A 160 -14.68 -1.06 9.07
CA HIS A 160 -16.01 -0.50 9.26
C HIS A 160 -16.04 0.30 10.59
N ASP A 161 -16.77 -0.15 11.61
CA ASP A 161 -16.88 0.52 12.92
C ASP A 161 -16.03 -0.15 14.02
N ILE A 162 -15.27 -1.20 13.69
CA ILE A 162 -14.48 -1.96 14.66
C ILE A 162 -13.04 -1.49 14.62
N LYS A 163 -12.54 -1.01 15.76
CA LYS A 163 -11.19 -0.46 15.92
C LYS A 163 -10.28 -1.43 16.65
N ASP A 164 -9.03 -1.49 16.18
CA ASP A 164 -7.91 -2.09 16.89
C ASP A 164 -7.27 -1.08 17.85
N LYS A 165 -6.27 -1.49 18.62
CA LYS A 165 -5.36 -0.60 19.33
C LYS A 165 -4.50 0.17 18.32
N GLU A 166 -4.12 1.41 18.65
CA GLU A 166 -3.16 2.19 17.90
C GLU A 166 -1.73 1.87 18.36
N PHE A 167 -0.74 2.11 17.52
CA PHE A 167 0.66 2.15 17.94
C PHE A 167 0.88 3.24 18.99
N ASP A 168 1.78 2.99 19.95
CA ASP A 168 2.36 4.09 20.73
C ASP A 168 3.26 4.92 19.80
N ARG A 169 2.74 6.04 19.31
CA ARG A 169 3.42 6.88 18.32
C ARG A 169 4.81 7.36 18.75
N THR A 170 5.08 7.38 20.05
CA THR A 170 6.38 7.81 20.60
C THR A 170 7.37 6.68 20.76
N ASN A 171 6.89 5.42 20.85
CA ASN A 171 7.71 4.28 21.26
C ASN A 171 7.42 2.99 20.47
N VAL A 172 7.06 3.11 19.20
CA VAL A 172 6.96 1.92 18.34
C VAL A 172 8.35 1.30 18.19
N SER A 173 8.48 0.01 18.49
CA SER A 173 9.72 -0.74 18.38
C SER A 173 9.75 -1.62 17.11
N LYS A 174 10.96 -2.09 16.77
CA LYS A 174 11.15 -3.13 15.75
C LYS A 174 10.33 -4.39 16.06
N ASP A 175 10.31 -4.79 17.33
CA ASP A 175 9.66 -6.03 17.75
C ASP A 175 8.14 -5.93 17.61
N ASP A 176 7.52 -4.79 17.95
CA ASP A 176 6.10 -4.52 17.70
C ASP A 176 5.75 -4.69 16.21
N ILE A 177 6.61 -4.17 15.33
CA ILE A 177 6.45 -4.28 13.88
C ILE A 177 6.55 -5.73 13.40
N LEU A 178 7.57 -6.47 13.85
CA LEU A 178 7.81 -7.84 13.41
C LEU A 178 6.74 -8.80 13.90
N ASP A 179 6.27 -8.64 15.14
CA ASP A 179 5.21 -9.45 15.73
C ASP A 179 3.90 -9.36 14.91
N ILE A 180 3.54 -8.15 14.48
CA ILE A 180 2.35 -7.93 13.64
C ILE A 180 2.56 -8.47 12.21
N ARG A 181 3.74 -8.26 11.63
CA ARG A 181 4.05 -8.62 10.24
C ARG A 181 3.79 -10.10 9.95
N TYR A 182 4.04 -10.97 10.92
CA TYR A 182 3.89 -12.42 10.77
C TYR A 182 2.50 -12.95 11.15
N LYS A 183 1.61 -12.10 11.64
CA LYS A 183 0.22 -12.50 11.92
C LYS A 183 -0.54 -12.81 10.63
N LYS A 184 -1.40 -13.81 10.68
CA LYS A 184 -2.31 -14.15 9.57
C LYS A 184 -3.28 -13.01 9.26
N PHE A 185 -3.80 -12.37 10.30
CA PHE A 185 -4.63 -11.17 10.26
C PHE A 185 -3.89 -10.08 11.05
N PRO A 186 -3.30 -9.07 10.38
CA PRO A 186 -2.35 -8.16 11.01
C PRO A 186 -3.07 -7.08 11.83
N VAL A 187 -3.32 -7.38 13.10
CA VAL A 187 -3.87 -6.50 14.14
C VAL A 187 -2.98 -6.56 15.38
N ILE A 188 -3.04 -5.54 16.23
CA ILE A 188 -2.37 -5.52 17.53
C ILE A 188 -3.13 -6.42 18.52
N ASP A 189 -4.44 -6.22 18.63
CA ASP A 189 -5.33 -6.98 19.52
C ASP A 189 -6.09 -8.06 18.74
N ASP A 190 -5.74 -9.32 18.98
CA ASP A 190 -6.34 -10.45 18.26
C ASP A 190 -7.86 -10.56 18.52
N ALA A 191 -8.35 -10.14 19.69
CA ALA A 191 -9.79 -10.15 19.98
C ALA A 191 -10.56 -9.13 19.13
N GLN A 192 -9.96 -7.97 18.82
CA GLN A 192 -10.54 -7.04 17.86
C GLN A 192 -10.45 -7.59 16.42
N GLY A 193 -9.34 -8.26 16.11
CA GLY A 193 -9.18 -8.95 14.83
C GLY A 193 -10.26 -10.00 14.54
N GLU A 194 -10.66 -10.78 15.55
CA GLU A 194 -11.77 -11.74 15.44
C GLU A 194 -13.10 -11.04 15.12
N LYS A 195 -13.40 -9.93 15.82
CA LYS A 195 -14.61 -9.15 15.53
C LYS A 195 -14.63 -8.57 14.13
N MET A 196 -13.48 -8.02 13.67
CA MET A 196 -13.30 -7.51 12.32
C MET A 196 -13.51 -8.61 11.28
N PHE A 197 -12.95 -9.79 11.54
CA PHE A 197 -13.13 -10.94 10.67
C PHE A 197 -14.60 -11.36 10.56
N ASP A 198 -15.33 -11.43 11.68
CA ASP A 198 -16.75 -11.76 11.71
C ASP A 198 -17.59 -10.73 10.94
N ASP A 199 -17.25 -9.45 11.04
CA ASP A 199 -17.97 -8.40 10.31
C ASP A 199 -17.74 -8.50 8.80
N ILE A 200 -16.51 -8.83 8.37
CA ILE A 200 -16.21 -9.15 6.97
C ILE A 200 -17.06 -10.34 6.49
N GLN A 201 -17.22 -11.39 7.31
CA GLN A 201 -18.04 -12.53 6.93
C GLN A 201 -19.53 -12.17 6.82
N LYS A 202 -20.05 -11.29 7.68
CA LYS A 202 -21.42 -10.76 7.57
C LYS A 202 -21.62 -9.96 6.28
N ALA A 203 -20.69 -9.03 5.97
CA ALA A 203 -20.71 -8.26 4.74
C ALA A 203 -20.70 -9.17 3.50
N ARG A 204 -19.83 -10.19 3.49
CA ARG A 204 -19.78 -11.19 2.42
C ARG A 204 -21.12 -11.91 2.21
N LYS A 205 -21.79 -12.35 3.31
CA LYS A 205 -23.11 -12.99 3.22
C LYS A 205 -24.19 -12.04 2.72
N GLY A 206 -24.06 -10.73 3.05
CA GLY A 206 -24.93 -9.66 2.59
C GLY A 206 -24.64 -9.18 1.17
N CYS A 207 -23.67 -9.78 0.44
CA CYS A 207 -23.21 -9.33 -0.87
C CYS A 207 -22.67 -7.89 -0.86
N GLU A 208 -22.13 -7.45 0.27
CA GLU A 208 -21.52 -6.14 0.52
C GLU A 208 -20.00 -6.22 0.63
N SER A 209 -19.37 -5.05 0.70
CA SER A 209 -17.94 -4.89 0.96
C SER A 209 -17.67 -3.84 2.03
N LEU A 210 -16.59 -4.02 2.77
CA LEU A 210 -16.15 -3.12 3.84
C LEU A 210 -14.84 -2.43 3.47
N GLY A 211 -14.73 -1.17 3.88
CA GLY A 211 -13.50 -0.41 3.92
C GLY A 211 -12.87 -0.45 5.31
N GLY A 212 -11.81 0.31 5.49
CA GLY A 212 -11.17 0.45 6.80
C GLY A 212 -9.95 1.36 6.77
N ILE A 213 -9.21 1.36 7.86
CA ILE A 213 -8.01 2.17 8.05
C ILE A 213 -6.82 1.24 8.33
N ILE A 214 -5.70 1.54 7.68
CA ILE A 214 -4.40 0.91 7.95
C ILE A 214 -3.55 1.94 8.68
N GLU A 215 -2.99 1.58 9.84
CA GLU A 215 -1.95 2.35 10.50
C GLU A 215 -0.58 1.76 10.14
N CYS A 216 0.39 2.64 9.86
CA CYS A 216 1.75 2.28 9.48
C CYS A 216 2.73 3.06 10.32
N ALA A 217 3.80 2.40 10.73
CA ALA A 217 4.95 3.02 11.38
C ALA A 217 6.25 2.63 10.68
N CYS A 218 7.15 3.61 10.51
CA CYS A 218 8.52 3.40 10.10
C CYS A 218 9.46 3.91 11.20
N VAL A 219 10.28 3.01 11.74
CA VAL A 219 11.12 3.30 12.91
C VAL A 219 12.60 3.35 12.55
N ASN A 220 13.37 4.07 13.38
CA ASN A 220 14.82 4.24 13.26
C ASN A 220 15.26 5.02 12.00
N VAL A 221 14.37 5.78 11.39
CA VAL A 221 14.76 6.72 10.34
C VAL A 221 15.60 7.83 10.99
N PRO A 222 16.84 8.06 10.56
CA PRO A 222 17.66 9.15 11.11
C PRO A 222 16.97 10.51 10.94
N ALA A 223 17.21 11.46 11.87
CA ALA A 223 16.79 12.84 11.67
C ALA A 223 17.53 13.45 10.49
N GLY A 224 16.86 14.30 9.71
CA GLY A 224 17.45 15.02 8.59
C GLY A 224 17.21 14.41 7.20
N ILE A 225 16.44 13.32 7.09
CA ILE A 225 16.05 12.71 5.82
C ILE A 225 14.85 13.47 5.24
N GLY A 226 14.86 13.79 3.97
CA GLY A 226 13.81 14.53 3.27
C GLY A 226 14.22 15.94 2.90
N SER A 227 13.28 16.73 2.42
CA SER A 227 13.51 18.08 1.91
C SER A 227 12.34 18.99 2.24
N PRO A 228 12.52 20.31 2.28
CA PRO A 228 11.41 21.23 2.50
C PRO A 228 10.51 21.34 1.28
N ILE A 229 9.29 21.82 1.50
CA ILE A 229 8.27 22.20 0.50
C ILE A 229 7.82 20.99 -0.36
N PHE A 230 8.20 20.91 -1.63
CA PHE A 230 7.58 20.00 -2.61
C PHE A 230 8.23 18.62 -2.69
N ASP A 231 9.43 18.46 -2.21
CA ASP A 231 10.16 17.19 -2.16
C ASP A 231 10.32 16.70 -0.72
N GLY A 232 9.35 17.01 0.13
CA GLY A 232 9.30 16.53 1.51
C GLY A 232 8.90 15.06 1.60
N LEU A 233 9.21 14.43 2.75
CA LEU A 233 8.81 13.05 3.02
C LEU A 233 7.29 12.87 2.91
N GLU A 234 6.50 13.78 3.47
CA GLU A 234 5.03 13.71 3.42
C GLU A 234 4.53 13.74 1.96
N ASN A 235 5.12 14.61 1.12
CA ASN A 235 4.74 14.71 -0.29
C ASN A 235 5.06 13.42 -1.05
N THR A 236 6.26 12.88 -0.86
CA THR A 236 6.71 11.64 -1.51
C THR A 236 5.88 10.45 -1.06
N LEU A 237 5.67 10.29 0.24
CA LEU A 237 4.87 9.21 0.80
C LEU A 237 3.40 9.32 0.35
N ALA A 238 2.83 10.52 0.34
CA ALA A 238 1.48 10.76 -0.15
C ALA A 238 1.33 10.37 -1.62
N GLN A 239 2.27 10.76 -2.47
CA GLN A 239 2.24 10.41 -3.90
C GLN A 239 2.24 8.88 -4.12
N LEU A 240 3.09 8.15 -3.41
CA LEU A 240 3.18 6.69 -3.50
C LEU A 240 1.93 6.01 -2.93
N ILE A 241 1.44 6.46 -1.77
CA ILE A 241 0.27 5.88 -1.09
C ILE A 241 -1.02 6.12 -1.89
N PHE A 242 -1.25 7.34 -2.43
CA PHE A 242 -2.39 7.59 -3.31
C PHE A 242 -2.29 6.89 -4.67
N GLY A 243 -1.10 6.37 -5.04
CA GLY A 243 -0.91 5.45 -6.16
C GLY A 243 -1.51 4.06 -5.92
N ILE A 244 -1.77 3.69 -4.67
CA ILE A 244 -2.42 2.42 -4.32
C ILE A 244 -3.93 2.51 -4.63
N PRO A 245 -4.50 1.60 -5.44
CA PRO A 245 -5.93 1.59 -5.70
C PRO A 245 -6.76 1.53 -4.41
N ALA A 246 -7.89 2.25 -4.38
CA ALA A 246 -8.83 2.35 -3.27
C ALA A 246 -8.40 3.24 -2.09
N VAL A 247 -7.22 3.79 -2.06
CA VAL A 247 -6.85 4.82 -1.09
C VAL A 247 -7.71 6.07 -1.28
N LYS A 248 -8.22 6.62 -0.17
CA LYS A 248 -9.10 7.81 -0.14
C LYS A 248 -8.67 8.87 0.87
N GLY A 249 -7.82 8.52 1.82
CA GLY A 249 -7.31 9.45 2.82
C GLY A 249 -5.95 9.02 3.31
N LEU A 250 -5.17 10.01 3.73
CA LEU A 250 -3.87 9.85 4.36
C LEU A 250 -3.72 10.93 5.42
N GLU A 251 -3.21 10.58 6.58
CA GLU A 251 -2.82 11.52 7.62
C GLU A 251 -1.54 11.05 8.31
N PHE A 252 -0.73 12.00 8.78
CA PHE A 252 0.51 11.78 9.52
C PHE A 252 0.32 12.16 10.98
N GLY A 253 0.87 11.38 11.92
CA GLY A 253 0.80 11.65 13.34
C GLY A 253 -0.63 11.80 13.85
N ALA A 254 -0.95 12.95 14.47
CA ALA A 254 -2.29 13.26 14.94
C ALA A 254 -3.28 13.62 13.81
N GLY A 255 -2.77 13.87 12.59
CA GLY A 255 -3.57 14.06 11.38
C GLY A 255 -4.64 15.14 11.54
N PHE A 256 -5.89 14.84 11.19
CA PHE A 256 -7.01 15.79 11.28
C PHE A 256 -7.36 16.24 12.71
N LEU A 257 -6.89 15.53 13.74
CA LEU A 257 -7.09 15.97 15.13
C LEU A 257 -6.36 17.28 15.44
N THR A 258 -5.25 17.57 14.75
CA THR A 258 -4.48 18.82 14.93
C THR A 258 -5.34 20.07 14.75
N ALA A 259 -6.32 20.00 13.85
CA ALA A 259 -7.25 21.12 13.60
C ALA A 259 -8.15 21.48 14.80
N LYS A 260 -8.23 20.60 15.80
CA LYS A 260 -9.01 20.78 17.04
C LYS A 260 -8.13 21.10 18.25
N MET A 261 -6.80 21.08 18.08
CA MET A 261 -5.83 21.34 19.15
C MET A 261 -5.45 22.82 19.20
N VAL A 262 -5.12 23.32 20.39
CA VAL A 262 -4.39 24.57 20.54
C VAL A 262 -2.89 24.31 20.43
N GLY A 263 -2.08 25.34 20.13
CA GLY A 263 -0.65 25.18 19.89
C GLY A 263 0.11 24.42 20.97
N SER A 264 -0.17 24.72 22.24
CA SER A 264 0.48 24.02 23.37
C SER A 264 0.08 22.55 23.52
N GLN A 265 -1.02 22.10 22.93
CA GLN A 265 -1.42 20.69 22.89
C GLN A 265 -0.86 19.96 21.68
N ASN A 266 -0.71 20.68 20.56
CA ASN A 266 -0.20 20.10 19.32
C ASN A 266 1.32 20.03 19.28
N ASN A 267 2.02 20.99 19.93
CA ASN A 267 3.46 21.04 19.90
C ASN A 267 4.08 19.86 20.65
N ASP A 268 5.05 19.22 20.01
CA ASP A 268 5.77 18.07 20.56
C ASP A 268 7.04 18.57 21.25
N ASP A 269 7.02 18.67 22.59
CA ASP A 269 8.13 19.13 23.40
C ASP A 269 9.38 18.29 23.20
N PHE A 270 10.50 18.91 22.85
CA PHE A 270 11.79 18.23 22.71
C PHE A 270 12.42 17.92 24.08
N TYR A 271 13.12 16.79 24.13
CA TYR A 271 14.01 16.44 25.23
C TYR A 271 15.21 15.63 24.73
N ILE A 272 16.23 15.50 25.55
CA ILE A 272 17.38 14.63 25.29
C ILE A 272 17.23 13.41 26.22
N ASP A 273 17.21 12.20 25.64
CA ASP A 273 17.13 10.95 26.39
C ASP A 273 18.46 10.62 27.11
N GLU A 274 18.46 9.59 27.96
CA GLU A 274 19.64 9.16 28.74
C GLU A 274 20.84 8.74 27.88
N ARG A 275 20.59 8.46 26.57
CA ARG A 275 21.61 8.07 25.60
C ARG A 275 22.09 9.26 24.75
N GLY A 276 21.59 10.46 25.02
CA GLY A 276 21.93 11.69 24.29
C GLY A 276 21.18 11.86 22.96
N HIS A 277 20.11 11.10 22.70
CA HIS A 277 19.29 11.27 21.49
C HIS A 277 18.22 12.33 21.72
N VAL A 278 17.99 13.15 20.70
CA VAL A 278 16.87 14.09 20.63
C VAL A 278 15.59 13.32 20.40
N LYS A 279 14.60 13.52 21.25
CA LYS A 279 13.28 12.92 21.23
C LYS A 279 12.21 13.97 21.47
N THR A 280 10.94 13.61 21.25
CA THR A 280 9.79 14.41 21.65
C THR A 280 8.89 13.64 22.60
N LYS A 281 8.22 14.37 23.54
CA LYS A 281 7.34 13.76 24.55
C LYS A 281 6.05 13.19 23.95
N THR A 282 5.59 13.79 22.88
CA THR A 282 4.47 13.35 22.03
C THR A 282 4.97 13.25 20.60
N ASN A 283 4.16 12.73 19.68
CA ASN A 283 4.54 12.64 18.27
C ASN A 283 3.35 13.00 17.38
N ASN A 284 2.76 14.17 17.65
CA ASN A 284 1.64 14.71 16.87
C ASN A 284 2.04 15.02 15.42
N HIS A 285 3.31 15.43 15.21
CA HIS A 285 3.88 15.67 13.88
C HIS A 285 4.12 14.38 13.07
N GLY A 286 3.99 13.18 13.68
CA GLY A 286 4.16 11.91 12.99
C GLY A 286 5.57 11.64 12.47
N GLY A 287 6.61 12.13 13.16
CA GLY A 287 8.02 11.90 12.80
C GLY A 287 8.58 12.81 11.71
N ILE A 288 7.80 13.77 11.21
CA ILE A 288 8.19 14.67 10.11
C ILE A 288 7.91 16.12 10.49
N LEU A 289 8.91 16.97 10.35
CA LEU A 289 8.83 18.41 10.57
C LEU A 289 9.41 19.15 9.38
N GLY A 290 8.61 19.98 8.72
CA GLY A 290 9.04 20.74 7.53
C GLY A 290 9.41 19.86 6.34
N GLY A 291 8.83 18.67 6.21
CA GLY A 291 9.14 17.69 5.16
C GLY A 291 10.35 16.80 5.47
N ILE A 292 10.95 16.95 6.66
CA ILE A 292 12.22 16.31 7.07
C ILE A 292 11.97 15.43 8.30
N SER A 293 12.58 14.23 8.35
CA SER A 293 12.46 13.31 9.48
C SER A 293 13.04 13.92 10.76
N SER A 294 12.35 13.75 11.88
CA SER A 294 12.76 14.25 13.20
C SER A 294 13.59 13.25 14.02
N GLY A 295 13.71 11.98 13.57
CA GLY A 295 14.28 10.88 14.34
C GLY A 295 13.25 10.16 15.25
N MET A 296 12.03 10.68 15.35
CA MET A 296 10.90 9.98 15.95
C MET A 296 10.31 8.96 14.96
N PRO A 297 9.52 7.96 15.40
CA PRO A 297 8.81 7.07 14.49
C PRO A 297 7.98 7.87 13.47
N ILE A 298 8.11 7.54 12.20
CA ILE A 298 7.21 8.08 11.18
C ILE A 298 5.92 7.27 11.25
N THR A 299 4.81 7.93 11.59
CA THR A 299 3.50 7.29 11.75
C THR A 299 2.48 7.93 10.84
N LEU A 300 1.67 7.09 10.20
CA LEU A 300 0.63 7.53 9.26
C LEU A 300 -0.56 6.58 9.27
N ARG A 301 -1.73 7.07 8.86
CA ARG A 301 -2.95 6.28 8.69
C ARG A 301 -3.53 6.47 7.28
N VAL A 302 -4.00 5.38 6.70
CA VAL A 302 -4.47 5.32 5.31
C VAL A 302 -5.89 4.79 5.28
N ALA A 303 -6.82 5.58 4.76
CA ALA A 303 -8.21 5.17 4.56
C ALA A 303 -8.37 4.42 3.23
N ILE A 304 -8.92 3.23 3.30
CA ILE A 304 -9.19 2.34 2.17
C ILE A 304 -10.71 2.24 2.00
N LYS A 305 -11.23 2.63 0.84
CA LYS A 305 -12.66 2.49 0.55
C LYS A 305 -13.09 1.03 0.36
N PRO A 306 -14.38 0.71 0.53
CA PRO A 306 -14.93 -0.59 0.17
C PRO A 306 -14.66 -0.95 -1.30
N THR A 307 -14.59 -2.24 -1.60
CA THR A 307 -14.49 -2.75 -2.98
C THR A 307 -15.74 -2.34 -3.77
N PRO A 308 -15.60 -1.68 -4.93
CA PRO A 308 -16.76 -1.19 -5.68
C PRO A 308 -17.57 -2.30 -6.37
N SER A 309 -16.97 -3.46 -6.58
CA SER A 309 -17.64 -4.61 -7.17
C SER A 309 -18.38 -5.40 -6.10
N ILE A 310 -19.68 -5.17 -5.95
CA ILE A 310 -20.58 -5.90 -5.05
C ILE A 310 -21.68 -6.58 -5.84
N SER A 311 -22.25 -7.66 -5.29
CA SER A 311 -23.32 -8.42 -5.96
C SER A 311 -24.73 -7.92 -5.62
N GLN A 312 -24.84 -6.66 -5.21
CA GLN A 312 -26.11 -5.96 -5.09
C GLN A 312 -26.41 -5.15 -6.35
N PRO A 313 -27.69 -4.98 -6.75
CA PRO A 313 -28.05 -4.08 -7.84
C PRO A 313 -27.64 -2.62 -7.52
N GLN A 314 -27.00 -1.95 -8.47
CA GLN A 314 -26.57 -0.56 -8.33
C GLN A 314 -26.98 0.22 -9.57
N ASP A 315 -27.49 1.44 -9.36
CA ASP A 315 -27.76 2.37 -10.44
C ASP A 315 -26.45 2.76 -11.14
N THR A 316 -26.46 2.73 -12.47
CA THR A 316 -25.31 3.04 -13.31
C THR A 316 -25.74 3.62 -14.66
N ILE A 317 -24.77 3.70 -15.57
CA ILE A 317 -24.97 4.14 -16.95
C ILE A 317 -24.38 3.13 -17.94
N ASP A 318 -25.06 2.95 -19.07
CA ASP A 318 -24.42 2.48 -20.31
C ASP A 318 -23.81 3.70 -21.01
N TYR A 319 -22.49 3.87 -20.85
CA TYR A 319 -21.78 5.01 -21.43
C TYR A 319 -21.50 4.82 -22.95
N GLY A 320 -21.74 3.62 -23.48
CA GLY A 320 -21.69 3.38 -24.92
C GLY A 320 -22.95 3.86 -25.66
N ASN A 321 -24.12 3.71 -25.03
CA ASN A 321 -25.42 4.07 -25.59
C ASN A 321 -26.07 5.28 -24.89
N MET A 322 -25.43 5.84 -23.87
CA MET A 322 -25.81 7.07 -23.16
C MET A 322 -27.20 7.01 -22.51
N TYR A 323 -27.49 5.96 -21.75
CA TYR A 323 -28.72 5.85 -20.93
C TYR A 323 -28.44 5.31 -19.53
N ASN A 324 -29.36 5.56 -18.61
CA ASN A 324 -29.31 5.01 -17.24
C ASN A 324 -29.66 3.52 -17.25
N ASP A 325 -28.96 2.75 -16.44
CA ASP A 325 -29.13 1.29 -16.33
C ASP A 325 -28.90 0.83 -14.88
N VAL A 326 -29.13 -0.43 -14.62
CA VAL A 326 -28.85 -1.07 -13.33
C VAL A 326 -27.84 -2.19 -13.54
N LEU A 327 -26.76 -2.13 -12.80
CA LEU A 327 -25.68 -3.13 -12.84
C LEU A 327 -25.78 -4.07 -11.64
N ASN A 328 -25.76 -5.36 -11.92
CA ASN A 328 -25.53 -6.39 -10.92
C ASN A 328 -24.20 -7.09 -11.28
N VAL A 329 -23.14 -6.81 -10.51
CA VAL A 329 -21.81 -7.39 -10.79
C VAL A 329 -21.77 -8.82 -10.34
N LYS A 330 -21.69 -9.74 -11.30
CA LYS A 330 -21.46 -11.16 -11.03
C LYS A 330 -19.96 -11.44 -10.99
N GLY A 331 -19.48 -12.18 -10.01
CA GLY A 331 -18.06 -12.55 -9.96
C GLY A 331 -17.54 -12.79 -8.55
N ARG A 332 -16.23 -13.06 -8.49
CA ARG A 332 -15.50 -13.32 -7.23
C ARG A 332 -14.84 -12.04 -6.76
N HIS A 333 -15.47 -11.35 -5.81
CA HIS A 333 -14.97 -10.08 -5.28
C HIS A 333 -14.47 -10.24 -3.84
N ASP A 334 -13.51 -9.41 -3.45
CA ASP A 334 -13.05 -9.34 -2.07
C ASP A 334 -14.11 -8.60 -1.23
N PRO A 335 -14.65 -9.19 -0.16
CA PRO A 335 -15.55 -8.51 0.75
C PRO A 335 -14.84 -7.40 1.53
N CYS A 336 -13.52 -7.50 1.69
CA CYS A 336 -12.69 -6.45 2.28
C CYS A 336 -11.25 -6.58 1.76
N ILE A 337 -10.74 -5.51 1.15
CA ILE A 337 -9.37 -5.48 0.61
C ILE A 337 -8.34 -5.01 1.63
N VAL A 338 -8.75 -4.48 2.78
CA VAL A 338 -7.87 -3.88 3.80
C VAL A 338 -6.74 -4.83 4.23
N PRO A 339 -7.00 -6.12 4.54
CA PRO A 339 -5.92 -7.05 4.95
C PRO A 339 -4.84 -7.23 3.88
N ARG A 340 -5.22 -7.16 2.59
CA ARG A 340 -4.29 -7.27 1.46
C ARG A 340 -3.58 -5.95 1.14
N ALA A 341 -4.17 -4.83 1.53
CA ALA A 341 -3.60 -3.51 1.35
C ALA A 341 -2.49 -3.19 2.37
N VAL A 342 -2.46 -3.85 3.53
CA VAL A 342 -1.42 -3.68 4.56
C VAL A 342 -0.01 -3.74 3.98
N PRO A 343 0.45 -4.80 3.29
CA PRO A 343 1.78 -4.84 2.70
C PRO A 343 1.96 -3.86 1.52
N CYS A 344 0.88 -3.37 0.90
CA CYS A 344 0.98 -2.35 -0.13
C CYS A 344 1.36 -0.98 0.46
N VAL A 345 0.81 -0.64 1.64
CA VAL A 345 1.17 0.59 2.37
C VAL A 345 2.63 0.52 2.83
N GLU A 346 3.05 -0.60 3.43
CA GLU A 346 4.45 -0.81 3.81
C GLU A 346 5.40 -0.68 2.60
N ALA A 347 5.01 -1.25 1.46
CA ALA A 347 5.79 -1.16 0.23
C ALA A 347 5.98 0.30 -0.22
N ALA A 348 4.91 1.08 -0.24
CA ALA A 348 4.95 2.50 -0.59
C ALA A 348 5.86 3.30 0.35
N VAL A 349 5.75 3.06 1.66
CA VAL A 349 6.61 3.71 2.67
C VAL A 349 8.08 3.33 2.48
N ASN A 350 8.39 2.03 2.31
CA ASN A 350 9.76 1.57 2.08
C ASN A 350 10.40 2.19 0.84
N ILE A 351 9.65 2.31 -0.26
CA ILE A 351 10.13 2.95 -1.49
C ILE A 351 10.45 4.42 -1.24
N GLY A 352 9.53 5.16 -0.59
CA GLY A 352 9.71 6.58 -0.31
C GLY A 352 10.87 6.86 0.62
N ILE A 353 10.98 6.11 1.72
CA ILE A 353 12.08 6.26 2.69
C ILE A 353 13.43 5.92 2.04
N LEU A 354 13.54 4.78 1.33
CA LEU A 354 14.79 4.43 0.65
C LEU A 354 15.18 5.50 -0.38
N SER A 355 14.21 6.00 -1.15
CA SER A 355 14.47 7.05 -2.15
C SER A 355 15.11 8.30 -1.53
N HIS A 356 14.58 8.79 -0.41
CA HIS A 356 15.16 9.94 0.28
C HIS A 356 16.48 9.62 0.98
N MET A 357 16.65 8.38 1.49
CA MET A 357 17.90 7.94 2.11
C MET A 357 19.10 8.01 1.16
N LEU A 358 18.89 7.85 -0.15
CA LEU A 358 19.97 7.90 -1.15
C LEU A 358 20.64 9.30 -1.25
N ASP A 359 19.98 10.35 -0.80
CA ASP A 359 20.57 11.69 -0.71
C ASP A 359 21.26 11.94 0.65
N TYR A 360 21.14 11.03 1.59
CA TYR A 360 21.71 11.20 2.92
C TYR A 360 23.22 10.90 2.91
N PRO A 361 24.09 11.83 3.38
CA PRO A 361 25.54 11.71 3.20
C PRO A 361 26.18 10.44 3.77
N ASN A 362 25.56 9.84 4.78
CA ASN A 362 26.07 8.66 5.49
C ASN A 362 25.34 7.37 5.09
N PHE A 363 24.60 7.38 3.97
CA PHE A 363 23.87 6.20 3.52
C PHE A 363 24.75 5.16 2.84
N ALA A 364 25.91 5.54 2.33
CA ALA A 364 26.85 4.70 1.58
C ALA A 364 27.48 3.59 2.46
#